data_69c2240109c2d07553897ed73a9d7b04
#
_entry.id   69c2240109c2d07553897ed73a9d7b04
#
_cell.length_a   1.000
_cell.length_b   1.000
_cell.length_c   1.000
_cell.angle_alpha   90.00
_cell.angle_beta   90.00
_cell.angle_gamma   90.00
#
_symmetry.space_group_name_H-M   'P 1'
#
loop_
_entity.id
_entity.type
_entity.pdbx_description
1 polymer ?
#
loop_
_entity_poly.entity_id
_entity_poly.type
_entity_poly.pdbx_seq_one_letter_code
_entity_poly.pdbx_strand_id
1 'polypeptide(L)'
;MVLSELAKGPGLLSEPMFSRLRKAGFPVRMLEIQYRMHPSIASFPSTQFYDGRLRSGVSEEQRKAPAGFAWPNVKKPVAFLTTPNSAQEMSKASSKLNDFEAGKVRQVIQDLLAAGDVTDNEIGVITPYKAQLKLITDKMKGLANVAVRTVDGFQGQERDLIVFSAVRCNEHGFVGFLDDAKRMNVLLTRARKGLIVIGNKQTLQECELWNAWIQWVEKNKLESECTPDGATGK
;
A
#
# COMPACT_ATOMS: atom_id res chain seq x y z
N MET A 1 1.28 17.87 8.94
CA MET A 1 -0.12 18.02 9.41
C MET A 1 -0.21 19.31 10.18
N VAL A 2 -1.08 20.24 9.76
CA VAL A 2 -1.28 21.52 10.48
C VAL A 2 -2.17 21.24 11.69
N LEU A 3 -1.64 21.45 12.90
CA LEU A 3 -2.31 21.12 14.17
C LEU A 3 -3.14 22.28 14.76
N SER A 4 -2.94 23.50 14.27
CA SER A 4 -3.62 24.70 14.78
C SER A 4 -4.94 24.96 14.06
N GLU A 5 -6.05 25.17 14.79
CA GLU A 5 -7.33 25.58 14.24
C GLU A 5 -7.22 26.91 13.46
N LEU A 6 -6.37 27.83 13.91
CA LEU A 6 -6.10 29.13 13.24
C LEU A 6 -5.46 28.94 11.84
N ALA A 7 -4.93 27.77 11.55
CA ALA A 7 -4.30 27.47 10.27
C ALA A 7 -5.24 26.79 9.24
N LYS A 8 -6.51 26.57 9.59
CA LYS A 8 -7.49 25.83 8.77
C LYS A 8 -8.35 26.72 7.83
N GLY A 9 -8.19 28.04 7.87
CA GLY A 9 -8.93 28.94 6.98
C GLY A 9 -8.45 28.91 5.52
N PRO A 10 -9.30 29.34 4.54
CA PRO A 10 -8.90 29.49 3.15
C PRO A 10 -7.70 30.42 3.01
N GLY A 11 -6.65 29.97 2.31
CA GLY A 11 -5.41 30.73 2.12
C GLY A 11 -4.39 30.68 3.24
N LEU A 12 -4.65 29.93 4.32
CA LEU A 12 -3.74 29.75 5.45
C LEU A 12 -2.87 28.48 5.30
N LEU A 13 -2.10 28.14 6.35
CA LEU A 13 -1.09 27.05 6.35
C LEU A 13 -1.66 25.64 6.08
N SER A 14 -2.99 25.47 6.07
CA SER A 14 -3.64 24.21 5.69
C SER A 14 -3.44 23.83 4.22
N GLU A 15 -3.22 24.83 3.34
CA GLU A 15 -2.98 24.59 1.94
C GLU A 15 -1.47 24.60 1.63
N PRO A 16 -0.91 23.50 1.07
CA PRO A 16 0.50 23.45 0.72
C PRO A 16 0.93 24.59 -0.22
N MET A 17 2.15 25.09 -0.03
CA MET A 17 2.68 26.19 -0.85
C MET A 17 2.58 25.92 -2.36
N PHE A 18 2.87 24.68 -2.78
CA PHE A 18 2.74 24.26 -4.17
C PHE A 18 1.32 24.46 -4.72
N SER A 19 0.29 24.07 -3.94
CA SER A 19 -1.11 24.26 -4.35
C SER A 19 -1.48 25.72 -4.47
N ARG A 20 -0.99 26.57 -3.56
CA ARG A 20 -1.20 28.03 -3.60
C ARG A 20 -0.55 28.66 -4.83
N LEU A 21 0.70 28.31 -5.13
CA LEU A 21 1.41 28.82 -6.31
C LEU A 21 0.69 28.39 -7.60
N ARG A 22 0.24 27.11 -7.69
CA ARG A 22 -0.53 26.62 -8.83
C ARG A 22 -1.83 27.42 -9.02
N LYS A 23 -2.58 27.67 -7.95
CA LYS A 23 -3.80 28.50 -8.01
C LYS A 23 -3.53 29.94 -8.39
N ALA A 24 -2.38 30.46 -8.01
CA ALA A 24 -1.92 31.81 -8.41
C ALA A 24 -1.41 31.91 -9.86
N GLY A 25 -1.53 30.82 -10.65
CA GLY A 25 -1.16 30.81 -12.07
C GLY A 25 0.33 30.59 -12.36
N PHE A 26 1.13 30.20 -11.35
CA PHE A 26 2.53 29.85 -11.62
C PHE A 26 2.62 28.61 -12.52
N PRO A 27 3.53 28.59 -13.51
CA PRO A 27 3.66 27.47 -14.42
C PRO A 27 4.11 26.20 -13.70
N VAL A 28 3.42 25.10 -13.95
CA VAL A 28 3.75 23.79 -13.39
C VAL A 28 4.27 22.88 -14.49
N ARG A 29 5.41 22.24 -14.26
CA ARG A 29 5.93 21.18 -15.12
C ARG A 29 5.82 19.85 -14.41
N MET A 30 5.21 18.87 -15.08
CA MET A 30 5.13 17.49 -14.59
C MET A 30 6.42 16.74 -14.97
N LEU A 31 6.96 15.98 -14.01
CA LEU A 31 8.00 14.98 -14.29
C LEU A 31 7.31 13.70 -14.75
N GLU A 32 7.43 13.38 -16.04
CA GLU A 32 6.68 12.28 -16.66
C GLU A 32 7.41 10.94 -16.66
N ILE A 33 8.67 10.90 -16.22
CA ILE A 33 9.46 9.67 -16.18
C ILE A 33 9.77 9.33 -14.72
N GLN A 34 9.35 8.12 -14.30
CA GLN A 34 9.67 7.57 -13.00
C GLN A 34 10.78 6.50 -13.11
N TYR A 35 11.70 6.45 -12.14
CA TYR A 35 12.83 5.50 -12.10
C TYR A 35 12.79 4.57 -10.89
N ARG A 36 11.72 4.57 -10.13
CA ARG A 36 11.56 3.78 -8.89
C ARG A 36 10.93 2.43 -9.16
N MET A 37 9.68 2.46 -9.60
CA MET A 37 8.78 1.32 -9.60
C MET A 37 8.99 0.42 -10.82
N HIS A 38 8.80 -0.89 -10.61
CA HIS A 38 8.52 -1.82 -11.71
C HIS A 38 7.38 -1.28 -12.60
N PRO A 39 7.46 -1.39 -13.94
CA PRO A 39 6.45 -0.84 -14.84
C PRO A 39 5.00 -1.24 -14.50
N SER A 40 4.78 -2.49 -14.07
CA SER A 40 3.44 -2.97 -13.68
C SER A 40 2.93 -2.31 -12.39
N ILE A 41 3.80 -1.97 -11.44
CA ILE A 41 3.40 -1.23 -10.22
C ILE A 41 3.00 0.20 -10.59
N ALA A 42 3.73 0.82 -11.51
CA ALA A 42 3.48 2.19 -11.95
C ALA A 42 2.20 2.34 -12.81
N SER A 43 1.68 1.27 -13.42
CA SER A 43 0.63 1.36 -14.43
C SER A 43 -0.70 1.88 -13.87
N PHE A 44 -1.19 1.37 -12.74
CA PHE A 44 -2.41 1.89 -12.12
C PHE A 44 -2.25 3.33 -11.61
N PRO A 45 -1.21 3.67 -10.81
CA PRO A 45 -0.96 5.05 -10.41
C PRO A 45 -0.88 6.00 -11.61
N SER A 46 -0.21 5.62 -12.70
CA SER A 46 -0.10 6.46 -13.90
C SER A 46 -1.48 6.82 -14.45
N THR A 47 -2.35 5.84 -14.63
CA THR A 47 -3.71 6.07 -15.14
C THR A 47 -4.57 6.86 -14.17
N GLN A 48 -4.54 6.49 -12.88
CA GLN A 48 -5.48 7.02 -11.89
C GLN A 48 -5.12 8.42 -11.40
N PHE A 49 -3.82 8.75 -11.29
CA PHE A 49 -3.36 9.98 -10.63
C PHE A 49 -2.57 10.92 -11.56
N TYR A 50 -2.17 10.46 -12.75
CA TYR A 50 -1.28 11.18 -13.65
C TYR A 50 -1.76 11.20 -15.11
N ASP A 51 -3.05 10.97 -15.36
CA ASP A 51 -3.68 11.00 -16.69
C ASP A 51 -2.98 10.08 -17.72
N GLY A 52 -2.39 8.98 -17.26
CA GLY A 52 -1.61 8.06 -18.11
C GLY A 52 -0.25 8.60 -18.57
N ARG A 53 0.16 9.79 -18.13
CA ARG A 53 1.38 10.46 -18.61
C ARG A 53 2.66 9.99 -17.91
N LEU A 54 2.54 9.34 -16.74
CA LEU A 54 3.72 8.86 -16.03
C LEU A 54 4.26 7.59 -16.69
N ARG A 55 5.46 7.66 -17.26
CA ARG A 55 6.15 6.57 -17.95
C ARG A 55 7.29 6.01 -17.11
N SER A 56 7.60 4.72 -17.27
CA SER A 56 8.74 4.10 -16.58
C SER A 56 10.03 4.29 -17.34
N GLY A 57 11.04 4.82 -16.66
CA GLY A 57 12.43 4.91 -17.13
C GLY A 57 13.29 3.71 -16.71
N VAL A 58 12.66 2.67 -16.13
CA VAL A 58 13.29 1.40 -15.76
C VAL A 58 12.56 0.24 -16.43
N SER A 59 13.27 -0.84 -16.73
CA SER A 59 12.68 -2.06 -17.31
C SER A 59 12.24 -3.05 -16.24
N GLU A 60 11.48 -4.08 -16.63
CA GLU A 60 11.05 -5.19 -15.77
C GLU A 60 12.27 -5.98 -15.25
N GLU A 61 13.29 -6.17 -16.10
CA GLU A 61 14.52 -6.88 -15.73
C GLU A 61 15.31 -6.14 -14.64
N GLN A 62 15.33 -4.81 -14.69
CA GLN A 62 15.98 -3.96 -13.66
C GLN A 62 15.23 -3.96 -12.33
N ARG A 63 13.99 -4.42 -12.32
CA ARG A 63 13.10 -4.44 -11.14
C ARG A 63 12.53 -5.84 -10.91
N LYS A 64 13.33 -6.88 -11.12
CA LYS A 64 12.91 -8.27 -10.96
C LYS A 64 12.21 -8.52 -9.62
N ALA A 65 11.07 -9.20 -9.68
CA ALA A 65 10.29 -9.56 -8.50
C ALA A 65 11.06 -10.52 -7.58
N PRO A 66 10.97 -10.38 -6.25
CA PRO A 66 11.49 -11.36 -5.32
C PRO A 66 10.87 -12.75 -5.51
N ALA A 67 11.68 -13.81 -5.35
CA ALA A 67 11.25 -15.19 -5.57
C ALA A 67 10.45 -15.79 -4.41
N GLY A 68 10.63 -15.26 -3.19
CA GLY A 68 10.02 -15.81 -1.95
C GLY A 68 8.51 -15.58 -1.80
N PHE A 69 7.84 -15.12 -2.84
CA PHE A 69 6.39 -14.93 -2.85
C PHE A 69 5.78 -15.52 -4.13
N ALA A 70 4.69 -16.26 -3.97
CA ALA A 70 3.93 -16.81 -5.09
C ALA A 70 3.10 -15.71 -5.77
N TRP A 71 3.72 -14.95 -6.67
CA TRP A 71 3.05 -13.89 -7.41
C TRP A 71 1.91 -14.44 -8.27
N PRO A 72 0.68 -13.94 -8.17
CA PRO A 72 -0.45 -14.40 -8.98
C PRO A 72 -0.14 -14.30 -10.49
N ASN A 73 0.67 -13.31 -10.85
CA ASN A 73 1.22 -13.16 -12.19
C ASN A 73 2.73 -12.87 -12.09
N VAL A 74 3.54 -13.84 -12.50
CA VAL A 74 5.01 -13.77 -12.40
C VAL A 74 5.67 -12.58 -13.13
N LYS A 75 4.98 -12.01 -14.14
CA LYS A 75 5.45 -10.83 -14.88
C LYS A 75 5.02 -9.51 -14.25
N LYS A 76 4.09 -9.55 -13.29
CA LYS A 76 3.52 -8.35 -12.67
C LYS A 76 3.60 -8.48 -11.14
N PRO A 77 4.66 -7.96 -10.51
CA PRO A 77 4.87 -8.12 -9.07
C PRO A 77 3.96 -7.21 -8.24
N VAL A 78 2.67 -7.38 -8.43
CA VAL A 78 1.59 -6.81 -7.62
C VAL A 78 0.68 -7.96 -7.22
N ALA A 79 0.32 -8.02 -5.95
CA ALA A 79 -0.63 -9.00 -5.44
C ALA A 79 -1.66 -8.34 -4.51
N PHE A 80 -2.91 -8.75 -4.64
CA PHE A 80 -3.97 -8.46 -3.69
C PHE A 80 -4.33 -9.76 -2.97
N LEU A 81 -4.01 -9.84 -1.69
CA LEU A 81 -4.37 -10.96 -0.82
C LEU A 81 -5.71 -10.63 -0.15
N THR A 82 -6.77 -11.22 -0.64
CA THR A 82 -8.13 -10.98 -0.13
C THR A 82 -8.33 -11.76 1.17
N THR A 83 -8.68 -11.03 2.24
CA THR A 83 -9.02 -11.61 3.54
C THR A 83 -10.49 -11.99 3.62
N PRO A 84 -10.86 -13.07 4.36
CA PRO A 84 -12.25 -13.46 4.51
C PRO A 84 -13.03 -12.42 5.34
N ASN A 85 -14.36 -12.39 5.16
CA ASN A 85 -15.25 -11.48 5.90
C ASN A 85 -15.25 -11.75 7.41
N SER A 86 -14.89 -12.94 7.84
CA SER A 86 -14.71 -13.31 9.26
C SER A 86 -13.48 -12.64 9.92
N ALA A 87 -12.54 -12.12 9.12
CA ALA A 87 -11.37 -11.42 9.62
C ALA A 87 -11.67 -9.97 10.01
N GLN A 88 -12.67 -9.76 10.87
CA GLN A 88 -13.17 -8.44 11.23
C GLN A 88 -12.13 -7.57 11.95
N GLU A 89 -12.22 -6.26 11.70
CA GLU A 89 -11.41 -5.25 12.39
C GLU A 89 -11.85 -5.12 13.85
N MET A 90 -10.89 -4.81 14.72
CA MET A 90 -11.13 -4.48 16.12
C MET A 90 -10.79 -3.02 16.39
N SER A 91 -11.56 -2.38 17.29
CA SER A 91 -11.26 -1.03 17.77
C SER A 91 -10.37 -1.10 19.00
N LYS A 92 -9.30 -0.28 19.02
CA LYS A 92 -8.45 -0.09 20.18
C LYS A 92 -8.24 1.39 20.43
N ALA A 93 -8.90 1.94 21.45
CA ALA A 93 -9.01 3.37 21.68
C ALA A 93 -9.53 4.08 20.41
N SER A 94 -8.83 5.08 19.90
CA SER A 94 -9.17 5.81 18.66
C SER A 94 -8.58 5.18 17.39
N SER A 95 -8.06 3.95 17.44
CA SER A 95 -7.39 3.29 16.32
C SER A 95 -8.00 1.92 16.02
N LYS A 96 -7.69 1.37 14.85
CA LYS A 96 -8.17 0.07 14.39
C LYS A 96 -7.00 -0.91 14.27
N LEU A 97 -7.30 -2.21 14.41
CA LEU A 97 -6.38 -3.32 14.14
C LEU A 97 -7.14 -4.52 13.58
N ASN A 98 -6.42 -5.39 12.89
CA ASN A 98 -6.90 -6.63 12.33
C ASN A 98 -5.81 -7.71 12.56
N ASP A 99 -6.09 -8.64 13.47
CA ASP A 99 -5.11 -9.65 13.87
C ASP A 99 -4.83 -10.66 12.77
N PHE A 100 -5.84 -11.00 11.97
CA PHE A 100 -5.68 -11.88 10.81
C PHE A 100 -4.70 -11.27 9.78
N GLU A 101 -4.91 -10.00 9.40
CA GLU A 101 -4.00 -9.33 8.49
C GLU A 101 -2.58 -9.22 9.05
N ALA A 102 -2.43 -8.93 10.35
CA ALA A 102 -1.12 -8.86 10.99
C ALA A 102 -0.40 -10.22 11.00
N GLY A 103 -1.15 -11.32 11.19
CA GLY A 103 -0.63 -12.68 11.04
C GLY A 103 -0.17 -12.98 9.63
N LYS A 104 -0.96 -12.56 8.63
CA LYS A 104 -0.64 -12.75 7.22
C LYS A 104 0.57 -11.93 6.77
N VAL A 105 0.71 -10.68 7.25
CA VAL A 105 1.92 -9.87 7.04
C VAL A 105 3.15 -10.60 7.55
N ARG A 106 3.10 -11.16 8.77
CA ARG A 106 4.21 -11.93 9.35
C ARG A 106 4.58 -13.13 8.47
N GLN A 107 3.59 -13.91 8.03
CA GLN A 107 3.81 -15.07 7.18
C GLN A 107 4.48 -14.69 5.87
N VAL A 108 3.93 -13.69 5.14
CA VAL A 108 4.48 -13.21 3.88
C VAL A 108 5.94 -12.77 4.03
N ILE A 109 6.28 -12.06 5.10
CA ILE A 109 7.66 -11.62 5.34
C ILE A 109 8.57 -12.81 5.66
N GLN A 110 8.08 -13.78 6.43
CA GLN A 110 8.83 -14.98 6.76
C GLN A 110 9.18 -15.79 5.49
N ASP A 111 8.22 -15.96 4.58
CA ASP A 111 8.41 -16.68 3.32
C ASP A 111 9.41 -15.94 2.39
N LEU A 112 9.29 -14.62 2.30
CA LEU A 112 10.20 -13.77 1.54
C LEU A 112 11.64 -13.86 2.03
N LEU A 113 11.85 -13.79 3.35
CA LEU A 113 13.19 -13.88 3.94
C LEU A 113 13.76 -15.30 3.84
N ALA A 114 12.94 -16.33 3.91
CA ALA A 114 13.36 -17.72 3.76
C ALA A 114 13.91 -18.03 2.36
N ALA A 115 13.45 -17.34 1.33
CA ALA A 115 13.97 -17.47 -0.04
C ALA A 115 15.38 -16.88 -0.22
N GLY A 116 15.79 -15.96 0.65
CA GLY A 116 17.15 -15.41 0.71
C GLY A 116 17.52 -14.43 -0.39
N ASP A 117 16.58 -14.02 -1.25
CA ASP A 117 16.82 -13.05 -2.33
C ASP A 117 16.44 -11.60 -1.96
N VAL A 118 15.93 -11.40 -0.75
CA VAL A 118 15.67 -10.08 -0.13
C VAL A 118 16.09 -10.09 1.34
N THR A 119 16.51 -8.93 1.82
CA THR A 119 16.84 -8.69 3.23
C THR A 119 15.71 -7.93 3.93
N ASP A 120 15.68 -7.95 5.25
CA ASP A 120 14.70 -7.23 6.05
C ASP A 120 14.72 -5.71 5.81
N ASN A 121 15.89 -5.13 5.51
CA ASN A 121 16.03 -3.71 5.17
C ASN A 121 15.42 -3.35 3.80
N GLU A 122 15.23 -4.31 2.91
CA GLU A 122 14.62 -4.12 1.59
C GLU A 122 13.09 -4.23 1.62
N ILE A 123 12.54 -4.70 2.76
CA ILE A 123 11.08 -4.84 2.97
C ILE A 123 10.56 -3.68 3.81
N GLY A 124 9.42 -3.14 3.42
CA GLY A 124 8.66 -2.18 4.21
C GLY A 124 7.23 -2.64 4.43
N VAL A 125 6.71 -2.41 5.63
CA VAL A 125 5.30 -2.65 5.95
C VAL A 125 4.61 -1.32 6.17
N ILE A 126 3.48 -1.13 5.50
CA ILE A 126 2.67 0.09 5.61
C ILE A 126 1.28 -0.28 6.11
N THR A 127 0.75 0.50 7.04
CA THR A 127 -0.63 0.40 7.50
C THR A 127 -1.17 1.77 7.87
N PRO A 128 -2.49 2.06 7.72
CA PRO A 128 -3.03 3.37 8.06
C PRO A 128 -3.19 3.61 9.57
N TYR A 129 -3.15 2.57 10.41
CA TYR A 129 -3.54 2.65 11.81
C TYR A 129 -2.40 2.36 12.77
N LYS A 130 -2.22 3.22 13.80
CA LYS A 130 -1.17 3.07 14.83
C LYS A 130 -1.33 1.78 15.64
N ALA A 131 -2.56 1.33 15.92
CA ALA A 131 -2.78 0.07 16.64
C ALA A 131 -2.32 -1.13 15.81
N GLN A 132 -2.57 -1.15 14.51
CA GLN A 132 -2.09 -2.19 13.60
C GLN A 132 -0.56 -2.16 13.46
N LEU A 133 0.03 -0.96 13.35
CA LEU A 133 1.48 -0.81 13.32
C LEU A 133 2.12 -1.46 14.54
N LYS A 134 1.59 -1.17 15.74
CA LYS A 134 2.09 -1.78 16.99
C LYS A 134 1.94 -3.29 16.96
N LEU A 135 0.77 -3.80 16.59
CA LEU A 135 0.48 -5.23 16.51
C LEU A 135 1.43 -5.97 15.57
N ILE A 136 1.63 -5.43 14.35
CA ILE A 136 2.57 -6.01 13.37
C ILE A 136 3.99 -5.98 13.94
N THR A 137 4.44 -4.84 14.50
CA THR A 137 5.77 -4.73 15.10
C THR A 137 5.97 -5.76 16.20
N ASP A 138 4.97 -5.97 17.07
CA ASP A 138 5.04 -6.98 18.13
C ASP A 138 5.10 -8.40 17.56
N LYS A 139 4.33 -8.72 16.52
CA LYS A 139 4.38 -10.02 15.84
C LYS A 139 5.70 -10.27 15.08
N MET A 140 6.42 -9.22 14.68
CA MET A 140 7.70 -9.33 13.99
C MET A 140 8.90 -9.53 14.92
N LYS A 141 8.74 -9.33 16.22
CA LYS A 141 9.83 -9.52 17.21
C LYS A 141 10.43 -10.93 17.11
N GLY A 142 11.76 -10.96 17.04
CA GLY A 142 12.53 -12.20 16.90
C GLY A 142 12.50 -12.85 15.51
N LEU A 143 11.77 -12.29 14.56
CA LEU A 143 11.77 -12.78 13.17
C LEU A 143 12.61 -11.88 12.24
N ALA A 144 12.34 -10.58 12.23
CA ALA A 144 12.99 -9.64 11.32
C ALA A 144 12.92 -8.20 11.83
N ASN A 145 13.88 -7.36 11.41
CA ASN A 145 13.91 -5.93 11.71
C ASN A 145 13.35 -5.10 10.54
N VAL A 146 12.13 -5.44 10.11
CA VAL A 146 11.46 -4.76 9.00
C VAL A 146 10.89 -3.41 9.44
N ALA A 147 11.01 -2.40 8.59
CA ALA A 147 10.43 -1.08 8.84
C ALA A 147 8.90 -1.12 8.75
N VAL A 148 8.20 -1.02 9.90
CA VAL A 148 6.74 -0.88 9.96
C VAL A 148 6.40 0.59 10.18
N ARG A 149 5.61 1.21 9.30
CA ARG A 149 5.26 2.64 9.37
C ARG A 149 3.81 2.88 8.96
N THR A 150 3.28 4.05 9.35
CA THR A 150 2.03 4.55 8.76
C THR A 150 2.29 5.09 7.35
N VAL A 151 1.21 5.28 6.55
CA VAL A 151 1.31 5.86 5.21
C VAL A 151 2.05 7.21 5.24
N ASP A 152 1.65 8.10 6.17
CA ASP A 152 2.30 9.41 6.33
C ASP A 152 3.76 9.27 6.81
N GLY A 153 4.05 8.30 7.67
CA GLY A 153 5.41 8.01 8.16
C GLY A 153 6.33 7.35 7.12
N PHE A 154 5.77 6.84 6.04
CA PHE A 154 6.53 6.27 4.92
C PHE A 154 6.74 7.27 3.78
N GLN A 155 6.16 8.48 3.88
CA GLN A 155 6.33 9.52 2.87
C GLN A 155 7.83 9.88 2.71
N GLY A 156 8.30 9.95 1.47
CA GLY A 156 9.70 10.19 1.14
C GLY A 156 10.59 8.94 1.20
N GLN A 157 10.11 7.82 1.72
CA GLN A 157 10.84 6.55 1.74
C GLN A 157 10.43 5.65 0.57
N GLU A 158 11.24 4.64 0.29
CA GLU A 158 10.98 3.57 -0.67
C GLU A 158 11.66 2.28 -0.20
N ARG A 159 11.15 1.14 -0.63
CA ARG A 159 11.73 -0.19 -0.41
C ARG A 159 11.60 -1.02 -1.67
N ASP A 160 12.39 -2.05 -1.77
CA ASP A 160 12.29 -3.00 -2.88
C ASP A 160 10.93 -3.70 -2.86
N LEU A 161 10.46 -4.06 -1.68
CA LEU A 161 9.17 -4.70 -1.47
C LEU A 161 8.33 -3.95 -0.42
N ILE A 162 7.07 -3.73 -0.73
CA ILE A 162 6.09 -3.16 0.19
C ILE A 162 4.97 -4.17 0.45
N VAL A 163 4.69 -4.40 1.72
CA VAL A 163 3.51 -5.12 2.20
C VAL A 163 2.57 -4.12 2.87
N PHE A 164 1.35 -4.01 2.39
CA PHE A 164 0.34 -3.12 2.96
C PHE A 164 -0.76 -3.92 3.64
N SER A 165 -1.10 -3.54 4.88
CA SER A 165 -2.26 -4.05 5.61
C SER A 165 -3.33 -2.96 5.67
N ALA A 166 -4.48 -3.21 5.02
CA ALA A 166 -5.59 -2.26 4.92
C ALA A 166 -6.41 -2.16 6.22
N VAL A 167 -6.42 -3.24 7.00
CA VAL A 167 -7.10 -3.35 8.31
C VAL A 167 -8.61 -3.43 8.23
N ARG A 168 -9.22 -2.66 7.34
CA ARG A 168 -10.66 -2.47 7.31
C ARG A 168 -11.39 -3.73 6.81
N CYS A 169 -12.23 -4.26 7.69
CA CYS A 169 -13.14 -5.36 7.41
C CYS A 169 -14.38 -5.19 8.29
N ASN A 170 -15.45 -4.65 7.71
CA ASN A 170 -16.70 -4.36 8.41
C ASN A 170 -17.90 -4.42 7.46
N GLU A 171 -19.10 -4.66 8.02
CA GLU A 171 -20.33 -4.84 7.27
C GLU A 171 -20.87 -3.53 6.63
N HIS A 172 -20.38 -2.39 7.06
CA HIS A 172 -20.86 -1.09 6.60
C HIS A 172 -20.03 -0.49 5.46
N GLY A 173 -18.99 -1.15 5.00
CA GLY A 173 -18.13 -0.65 3.93
C GLY A 173 -17.31 0.60 4.30
N PHE A 174 -17.20 0.93 5.60
CA PHE A 174 -16.44 2.11 6.01
C PHE A 174 -14.94 1.89 5.89
N VAL A 175 -14.30 2.60 4.99
CA VAL A 175 -12.84 2.52 4.74
C VAL A 175 -12.04 3.56 5.55
N GLY A 176 -12.67 4.64 6.02
CA GLY A 176 -12.04 5.67 6.85
C GLY A 176 -10.84 6.33 6.16
N PHE A 177 -9.66 6.29 6.79
CA PHE A 177 -8.43 6.92 6.26
C PHE A 177 -7.97 6.41 4.89
N LEU A 178 -8.54 5.30 4.41
CA LEU A 178 -8.22 4.76 3.10
C LEU A 178 -8.88 5.51 1.94
N ASP A 179 -9.87 6.37 2.22
CA ASP A 179 -10.58 7.17 1.21
C ASP A 179 -9.83 8.46 0.82
N ASP A 180 -8.51 8.48 0.99
CA ASP A 180 -7.68 9.63 0.61
C ASP A 180 -6.81 9.27 -0.60
N ALA A 181 -7.13 9.88 -1.74
CA ALA A 181 -6.43 9.65 -3.01
C ALA A 181 -4.93 9.95 -2.94
N LYS A 182 -4.51 10.96 -2.16
CA LYS A 182 -3.09 11.29 -1.99
C LYS A 182 -2.37 10.20 -1.19
N ARG A 183 -3.00 9.68 -0.13
CA ARG A 183 -2.45 8.57 0.65
C ARG A 183 -2.39 7.28 -0.15
N MET A 184 -3.42 6.98 -0.94
CA MET A 184 -3.39 5.83 -1.83
C MET A 184 -2.27 5.94 -2.86
N ASN A 185 -2.09 7.09 -3.48
CA ASN A 185 -0.97 7.32 -4.41
C ASN A 185 0.39 7.14 -3.71
N VAL A 186 0.56 7.69 -2.50
CA VAL A 186 1.78 7.48 -1.70
C VAL A 186 2.00 5.99 -1.47
N LEU A 187 1.01 5.26 -0.99
CA LEU A 187 1.07 3.83 -0.71
C LEU A 187 1.49 3.02 -1.93
N LEU A 188 0.77 3.17 -3.04
CA LEU A 188 0.98 2.36 -4.25
C LEU A 188 2.32 2.66 -4.96
N THR A 189 2.97 3.78 -4.63
CA THR A 189 4.20 4.23 -5.28
C THR A 189 5.47 4.09 -4.42
N ARG A 190 5.43 3.32 -3.32
CA ARG A 190 6.61 3.12 -2.43
C ARG A 190 7.47 1.92 -2.80
N ALA A 191 6.89 0.93 -3.50
CA ALA A 191 7.57 -0.28 -3.88
C ALA A 191 8.43 -0.10 -5.13
N ARG A 192 9.62 -0.68 -5.15
CA ARG A 192 10.49 -0.71 -6.33
C ARG A 192 10.29 -1.97 -7.15
N LYS A 193 10.26 -3.15 -6.52
CA LYS A 193 10.26 -4.47 -7.16
C LYS A 193 8.97 -5.26 -6.95
N GLY A 194 8.25 -5.04 -5.84
CA GLY A 194 7.03 -5.79 -5.55
C GLY A 194 6.09 -5.07 -4.58
N LEU A 195 4.79 -5.18 -4.81
CA LEU A 195 3.73 -4.61 -3.97
C LEU A 195 2.74 -5.70 -3.60
N ILE A 196 2.56 -5.96 -2.31
CA ILE A 196 1.56 -6.88 -1.77
C ILE A 196 0.58 -6.07 -0.93
N VAL A 197 -0.69 -6.13 -1.27
CA VAL A 197 -1.78 -5.50 -0.53
C VAL A 197 -2.60 -6.61 0.13
N ILE A 198 -2.84 -6.50 1.43
CA ILE A 198 -3.67 -7.43 2.22
C ILE A 198 -4.89 -6.66 2.71
N GLY A 199 -6.09 -7.16 2.47
CA GLY A 199 -7.30 -6.48 2.89
C GLY A 199 -8.59 -7.19 2.50
N ASN A 200 -9.70 -6.75 3.08
CA ASN A 200 -11.01 -7.30 2.78
C ASN A 200 -11.60 -6.64 1.51
N LYS A 201 -11.82 -7.44 0.49
CA LYS A 201 -12.32 -6.99 -0.81
C LYS A 201 -13.68 -6.33 -0.69
N GLN A 202 -14.62 -6.97 0.01
CA GLN A 202 -15.99 -6.47 0.15
C GLN A 202 -16.03 -5.08 0.78
N THR A 203 -15.28 -4.86 1.87
CA THR A 203 -15.22 -3.54 2.52
C THR A 203 -14.53 -2.50 1.62
N LEU A 204 -13.43 -2.86 0.95
CA LEU A 204 -12.68 -1.91 0.13
C LEU A 204 -13.43 -1.50 -1.15
N GLN A 205 -14.25 -2.36 -1.71
CA GLN A 205 -15.04 -2.07 -2.93
C GLN A 205 -16.08 -0.96 -2.73
N GLU A 206 -16.50 -0.68 -1.51
CA GLU A 206 -17.42 0.41 -1.21
C GLU A 206 -16.78 1.81 -1.39
N CYS A 207 -15.46 1.89 -1.46
CA CYS A 207 -14.74 3.11 -1.80
C CYS A 207 -14.44 3.12 -3.32
N GLU A 208 -14.90 4.13 -4.04
CA GLU A 208 -14.75 4.26 -5.49
C GLU A 208 -13.29 4.07 -5.95
N LEU A 209 -12.35 4.70 -5.24
CA LEU A 209 -10.93 4.65 -5.57
C LEU A 209 -10.33 3.24 -5.39
N TRP A 210 -10.69 2.55 -4.31
CA TRP A 210 -10.26 1.18 -4.06
C TRP A 210 -10.96 0.20 -5.01
N ASN A 211 -12.21 0.43 -5.32
CA ASN A 211 -12.95 -0.35 -6.30
C ASN A 211 -12.27 -0.29 -7.69
N ALA A 212 -11.88 0.91 -8.13
CA ALA A 212 -11.13 1.07 -9.38
C ALA A 212 -9.80 0.28 -9.37
N TRP A 213 -9.08 0.27 -8.23
CA TRP A 213 -7.86 -0.51 -8.07
C TRP A 213 -8.14 -2.02 -8.08
N ILE A 214 -9.20 -2.47 -7.40
CA ILE A 214 -9.60 -3.89 -7.36
C ILE A 214 -9.99 -4.37 -8.75
N GLN A 215 -10.77 -3.61 -9.51
CA GLN A 215 -11.11 -3.94 -10.90
C GLN A 215 -9.86 -4.05 -11.78
N TRP A 216 -8.88 -3.15 -11.58
CA TRP A 216 -7.59 -3.24 -12.27
C TRP A 216 -6.82 -4.51 -11.86
N VAL A 217 -6.82 -4.88 -10.59
CA VAL A 217 -6.22 -6.12 -10.06
C VAL A 217 -6.85 -7.35 -10.70
N GLU A 218 -8.19 -7.44 -10.74
CA GLU A 218 -8.94 -8.53 -11.35
C GLU A 218 -8.63 -8.66 -12.84
N LYS A 219 -8.71 -7.56 -13.58
CA LYS A 219 -8.39 -7.51 -15.02
C LYS A 219 -7.00 -8.05 -15.33
N ASN A 220 -6.04 -7.84 -14.42
CA ASN A 220 -4.66 -8.26 -14.58
C ASN A 220 -4.35 -9.62 -13.94
N LYS A 221 -5.33 -10.28 -13.29
CA LYS A 221 -5.20 -11.57 -12.59
C LYS A 221 -4.13 -11.49 -11.48
N LEU A 222 -4.26 -10.50 -10.60
CA LEU A 222 -3.31 -10.21 -9.51
C LEU A 222 -3.89 -10.50 -8.12
N GLU A 223 -5.06 -11.14 -8.05
CA GLU A 223 -5.74 -11.50 -6.81
C GLU A 223 -5.40 -12.92 -6.38
N SER A 224 -5.26 -13.13 -5.07
CA SER A 224 -5.19 -14.43 -4.41
C SER A 224 -5.98 -14.38 -3.11
N GLU A 225 -6.63 -15.47 -2.75
CA GLU A 225 -7.35 -15.59 -1.49
C GLU A 225 -6.42 -15.97 -0.34
N CYS A 226 -6.63 -15.35 0.83
CA CYS A 226 -6.01 -15.76 2.07
C CYS A 226 -6.85 -16.88 2.69
N THR A 227 -6.34 -18.12 2.65
CA THR A 227 -6.93 -19.19 3.43
C THR A 227 -6.53 -19.08 4.91
N PRO A 228 -7.40 -19.46 5.87
CA PRO A 228 -7.08 -19.41 7.30
C PRO A 228 -5.87 -20.27 7.69
N ASP A 229 -5.59 -21.34 6.97
CA ASP A 229 -4.58 -22.36 7.30
C ASP A 229 -3.24 -22.24 6.58
N GLY A 230 -2.86 -21.03 6.16
CA GLY A 230 -1.49 -20.78 5.66
C GLY A 230 -1.12 -21.42 4.31
N ALA A 231 -1.99 -22.19 3.68
CA ALA A 231 -1.76 -22.72 2.35
C ALA A 231 -2.13 -21.68 1.30
N THR A 232 -1.13 -21.14 0.62
CA THR A 232 -1.37 -20.44 -0.67
C THR A 232 -1.92 -21.49 -1.63
N GLY A 233 -3.18 -21.34 -2.04
CA GLY A 233 -3.78 -22.20 -3.06
C GLY A 233 -2.87 -22.25 -4.30
N LYS A 234 -2.61 -23.47 -4.75
CA LYS A 234 -1.87 -23.77 -5.99
C LYS A 234 -2.65 -23.30 -7.20
#